data_66209004a9761cceb29299bb837b290f
#
_entry.id   66209004a9761cceb29299bb837b290f
#
_cell.length_a   1.000
_cell.length_b   1.000
_cell.length_c   1.000
_cell.angle_alpha   90.00
_cell.angle_beta   90.00
_cell.angle_gamma   90.00
#
_symmetry.space_group_name_H-M   'P 1'
#
loop_
_entity.id
_entity.type
_entity.pdbx_description
1 polymer ?
#
loop_
_entity_poly.entity_id
_entity_poly.type
_entity_poly.pdbx_seq_one_letter_code
_entity_poly.pdbx_strand_id
1 'polypeptide(L)'
;MSAKEEQLIQLLGLMARSMTHMIASVTAMAFEQLRSQDAALQSSAKRMIERMQAINEELDQQWELVGQLTGQRDQEALVEELDISSVRVHREAEAS
;
A
#
# COMPACT_ATOMS: atom_id res chain seq x y z
N MET A 1 -17.91 -5.21 -13.32
CA MET A 1 -18.22 -4.54 -12.04
C MET A 1 -19.02 -3.28 -12.28
N SER A 2 -19.88 -2.91 -11.33
CA SER A 2 -20.62 -1.67 -11.41
C SER A 2 -19.70 -0.47 -11.15
N ALA A 3 -20.14 0.71 -11.59
CA ALA A 3 -19.42 1.95 -11.34
C ALA A 3 -19.25 2.22 -9.84
N LYS A 4 -20.24 1.84 -9.02
CA LYS A 4 -20.18 1.98 -7.56
C LYS A 4 -19.09 1.11 -6.96
N GLU A 5 -18.95 -0.12 -7.44
CA GLU A 5 -17.91 -1.03 -6.96
C GLU A 5 -16.53 -0.52 -7.32
N GLU A 6 -16.34 0.02 -8.53
CA GLU A 6 -15.09 0.61 -8.94
C GLU A 6 -14.73 1.85 -8.10
N GLN A 7 -15.71 2.70 -7.84
CA GLN A 7 -15.52 3.87 -7.00
C GLN A 7 -15.15 3.47 -5.57
N LEU A 8 -15.78 2.42 -5.04
CA LEU A 8 -15.47 1.92 -3.70
C LEU A 8 -14.03 1.39 -3.63
N ILE A 9 -13.62 0.62 -4.63
CA ILE A 9 -12.24 0.11 -4.70
C ILE A 9 -11.23 1.26 -4.76
N GLN A 10 -11.52 2.28 -5.57
CA GLN A 10 -10.66 3.46 -5.66
C GLN A 10 -10.59 4.19 -4.32
N LEU A 11 -11.72 4.35 -3.63
CA LEU A 11 -11.76 4.98 -2.33
C LEU A 11 -10.93 4.21 -1.31
N LEU A 12 -11.08 2.89 -1.27
CA LEU A 12 -10.30 2.04 -0.36
C LEU A 12 -8.79 2.14 -0.64
N GLY A 13 -8.42 2.18 -1.92
CA GLY A 13 -7.02 2.35 -2.32
C GLY A 13 -6.46 3.71 -1.91
N LEU A 14 -7.24 4.78 -2.07
CA LEU A 14 -6.83 6.12 -1.65
C LEU A 14 -6.70 6.20 -0.13
N MET A 15 -7.62 5.60 0.61
CA MET A 15 -7.56 5.55 2.06
C MET A 15 -6.32 4.81 2.53
N ALA A 16 -6.03 3.66 1.95
CA ALA A 16 -4.85 2.87 2.29
C ALA A 16 -3.56 3.65 2.00
N ARG A 17 -3.51 4.37 0.88
CA ARG A 17 -2.37 5.21 0.53
C ARG A 17 -2.20 6.36 1.52
N SER A 18 -3.28 7.04 1.89
CA SER A 18 -3.24 8.11 2.88
C SER A 18 -2.75 7.62 4.23
N MET A 19 -3.20 6.45 4.66
CA MET A 19 -2.74 5.82 5.90
C MET A 19 -1.26 5.48 5.84
N THR A 20 -0.78 4.99 4.70
CA THR A 20 0.64 4.70 4.49
C THR A 20 1.49 5.96 4.66
N HIS A 21 1.06 7.08 4.07
CA HIS A 21 1.76 8.35 4.20
C HIS A 21 1.76 8.85 5.64
N MET A 22 0.63 8.73 6.36
CA MET A 22 0.55 9.12 7.76
C MET A 22 1.47 8.27 8.64
N ILE A 23 1.48 6.97 8.44
CA ILE A 23 2.35 6.05 9.18
C ILE A 23 3.82 6.41 8.95
N ALA A 24 4.21 6.65 7.70
CA ALA A 24 5.57 7.03 7.36
C ALA A 24 5.98 8.34 8.05
N SER A 25 5.07 9.34 8.06
CA SER A 25 5.35 10.64 8.68
C SER A 25 5.49 10.52 10.19
N VAL A 26 4.59 9.80 10.85
CA VAL A 26 4.63 9.59 12.31
C VAL A 26 5.87 8.79 12.70
N THR A 27 6.19 7.76 11.91
CA THR A 27 7.38 6.93 12.16
C THR A 27 8.67 7.77 12.04
N ALA A 28 8.76 8.63 11.03
CA ALA A 28 9.90 9.52 10.86
C ALA A 28 10.05 10.46 12.05
N MET A 29 8.95 11.04 12.53
CA MET A 29 8.95 11.88 13.73
C MET A 29 9.41 11.11 14.97
N ALA A 30 8.95 9.88 15.12
CA ALA A 30 9.33 9.03 16.23
C ALA A 30 10.83 8.72 16.20
N PHE A 31 11.39 8.44 15.04
CA PHE A 31 12.83 8.22 14.90
C PHE A 31 13.65 9.47 15.25
N GLU A 32 13.16 10.65 14.89
CA GLU A 32 13.81 11.90 15.31
C GLU A 32 13.78 12.06 16.83
N GLN A 33 12.68 11.73 17.48
CA GLN A 33 12.56 11.79 18.93
C GLN A 33 13.49 10.78 19.63
N LEU A 34 13.76 9.64 19.00
CA LEU A 34 14.72 8.66 19.55
C LEU A 34 16.13 9.21 19.66
N ARG A 35 16.48 10.21 18.85
CA ARG A 35 17.79 10.87 18.90
C ARG A 35 17.87 11.86 20.06
N SER A 36 16.77 12.17 20.72
CA SER A 36 16.75 13.05 21.87
C SER A 36 17.50 12.40 23.03
N GLN A 37 18.16 13.24 23.84
CA GLN A 37 18.80 12.79 25.08
C GLN A 37 17.81 12.64 26.24
N ASP A 38 16.57 13.11 26.05
CA ASP A 38 15.50 12.99 27.05
C ASP A 38 14.96 11.56 27.03
N ALA A 39 15.10 10.88 28.17
CA ALA A 39 14.66 9.50 28.32
C ALA A 39 13.16 9.34 28.17
N ALA A 40 12.38 10.32 28.61
CA ALA A 40 10.92 10.27 28.45
C ALA A 40 10.50 10.34 26.99
N LEU A 41 11.14 11.19 26.20
CA LEU A 41 10.89 11.27 24.75
C LEU A 41 11.32 10.01 24.03
N GLN A 42 12.46 9.43 24.41
CA GLN A 42 12.91 8.17 23.81
C GLN A 42 11.92 7.03 24.10
N SER A 43 11.44 6.94 25.33
CA SER A 43 10.47 5.91 25.72
C SER A 43 9.15 6.08 24.97
N SER A 44 8.66 7.32 24.85
CA SER A 44 7.46 7.64 24.10
C SER A 44 7.62 7.30 22.62
N ALA A 45 8.79 7.61 22.05
CA ALA A 45 9.09 7.32 20.64
C ALA A 45 9.11 5.82 20.36
N LYS A 46 9.69 5.01 21.28
CA LYS A 46 9.70 3.56 21.14
C LYS A 46 8.29 3.00 21.11
N ARG A 47 7.43 3.46 22.02
CA ARG A 47 6.03 3.03 22.05
C ARG A 47 5.29 3.43 20.76
N MET A 48 5.58 4.61 20.25
CA MET A 48 4.99 5.09 19.02
C MET A 48 5.39 4.22 17.83
N ILE A 49 6.66 3.84 17.76
CA ILE A 49 7.18 2.96 16.70
C ILE A 49 6.51 1.59 16.78
N GLU A 50 6.36 1.03 17.97
CA GLU A 50 5.68 -0.25 18.15
C GLU A 50 4.23 -0.19 17.67
N ARG A 51 3.52 0.90 18.01
CA ARG A 51 2.15 1.11 17.53
C ARG A 51 2.09 1.24 16.02
N MET A 52 3.04 1.96 15.43
CA MET A 52 3.08 2.13 13.99
C MET A 52 3.37 0.81 13.28
N GLN A 53 4.19 -0.06 13.87
CA GLN A 53 4.43 -1.39 13.32
C GLN A 53 3.15 -2.22 13.32
N ALA A 54 2.36 -2.19 14.40
CA ALA A 54 1.09 -2.90 14.48
C ALA A 54 0.09 -2.36 13.45
N ILE A 55 -0.02 -1.04 13.32
CA ILE A 55 -0.89 -0.41 12.32
C ILE A 55 -0.42 -0.75 10.91
N ASN A 56 0.88 -0.81 10.69
CA ASN A 56 1.44 -1.14 9.39
C ASN A 56 1.09 -2.57 8.98
N GLU A 57 1.09 -3.51 9.92
CA GLU A 57 0.65 -4.88 9.66
C GLU A 57 -0.83 -4.93 9.25
N GLU A 58 -1.67 -4.16 9.94
CA GLU A 58 -3.08 -4.06 9.56
C GLU A 58 -3.25 -3.42 8.19
N LEU A 59 -2.45 -2.41 7.89
CA LEU A 59 -2.47 -1.74 6.58
C LEU A 59 -2.03 -2.69 5.47
N ASP A 60 -1.03 -3.53 5.72
CA ASP A 60 -0.61 -4.54 4.75
C ASP A 60 -1.75 -5.51 4.43
N GLN A 61 -2.55 -5.88 5.43
CA GLN A 61 -3.74 -6.70 5.21
C GLN A 61 -4.77 -5.97 4.35
N GLN A 62 -4.97 -4.67 4.58
CA GLN A 62 -5.87 -3.86 3.75
C GLN A 62 -5.38 -3.78 2.30
N TRP A 63 -4.07 -3.57 2.10
CA TRP A 63 -3.49 -3.55 0.77
C TRP A 63 -3.66 -4.88 0.04
N GLU A 64 -3.52 -5.99 0.78
CA GLU A 64 -3.73 -7.31 0.23
C GLU A 64 -5.17 -7.48 -0.23
N LEU A 65 -6.15 -7.06 0.58
CA LEU A 65 -7.56 -7.12 0.22
C LEU A 65 -7.87 -6.24 -0.99
N VAL A 66 -7.36 -5.01 -1.02
CA VAL A 66 -7.52 -4.12 -2.17
C VAL A 66 -6.91 -4.74 -3.42
N GLY A 67 -5.73 -5.36 -3.28
CA GLY A 67 -5.07 -6.05 -4.37
C GLY A 67 -5.87 -7.23 -4.90
N GLN A 68 -6.48 -8.01 -4.02
CA GLN A 68 -7.35 -9.12 -4.42
C GLN A 68 -8.57 -8.62 -5.17
N LEU A 69 -9.23 -7.59 -4.67
CA LEU A 69 -10.40 -7.00 -5.32
C LEU A 69 -10.04 -6.42 -6.69
N THR A 70 -8.94 -5.69 -6.76
CA THR A 70 -8.44 -5.11 -8.01
C THR A 70 -7.96 -6.21 -8.96
N GLY A 71 -7.27 -7.21 -8.43
CA GLY A 71 -6.75 -8.32 -9.21
C GLY A 71 -7.84 -9.16 -9.86
N GLN A 72 -8.95 -9.40 -9.16
CA GLN A 72 -10.10 -10.10 -9.72
C GLN A 72 -10.70 -9.32 -10.89
N ARG A 73 -10.84 -8.00 -10.73
CA ARG A 73 -11.34 -7.14 -11.79
C ARG A 73 -10.39 -7.12 -12.98
N ASP A 74 -9.09 -6.98 -12.70
CA ASP A 74 -8.07 -6.90 -13.75
C ASP A 74 -7.88 -8.22 -14.45
N GLN A 75 -8.07 -9.35 -13.77
CA GLN A 75 -8.00 -10.66 -14.43
C GLN A 75 -9.12 -10.82 -15.45
N GLU A 76 -10.32 -10.35 -15.15
CA GLU A 76 -11.42 -10.37 -16.11
C GLU A 76 -11.15 -9.47 -17.32
N ALA A 77 -10.60 -8.29 -17.08
CA ALA A 77 -10.22 -7.36 -18.13
C ALA A 77 -8.99 -7.86 -18.92
N LEU A 78 -8.00 -8.44 -18.23
CA LEU A 78 -6.77 -8.90 -18.83
C LEU A 78 -6.95 -10.16 -19.68
N VAL A 79 -7.96 -10.99 -19.40
CA VAL A 79 -8.27 -12.13 -20.27
C VAL A 79 -8.58 -11.67 -21.69
N GLU A 80 -9.20 -10.48 -21.83
CA GLU A 80 -9.49 -9.91 -23.15
C GLU A 80 -8.26 -9.27 -23.81
N GLU A 81 -7.34 -8.71 -23.03
CA GLU A 81 -6.18 -7.97 -23.55
C GLU A 81 -4.89 -8.82 -23.60
N LEU A 82 -4.83 -9.91 -22.87
CA LEU A 82 -3.61 -10.72 -22.74
C LEU A 82 -3.07 -11.22 -24.06
N ASP A 83 -3.94 -11.54 -25.00
CA ASP A 83 -3.52 -12.06 -26.31
C ASP A 83 -2.72 -11.03 -27.10
N ILE A 84 -2.98 -9.75 -26.86
CA ILE A 84 -2.30 -8.66 -27.56
C ILE A 84 -1.13 -8.11 -26.73
N SER A 85 -1.37 -7.82 -25.45
CA SER A 85 -0.38 -7.18 -24.58
C SER A 85 0.79 -8.10 -24.24
N SER A 86 0.53 -9.38 -23.96
CA SER A 86 1.60 -10.32 -23.62
C SER A 86 2.55 -10.58 -24.78
N VAL A 87 2.03 -10.62 -26.00
CA VAL A 87 2.85 -10.76 -27.20
C VAL A 87 3.73 -9.54 -27.39
N ARG A 88 3.19 -8.35 -27.14
CA ARG A 88 3.92 -7.09 -27.27
C ARG A 88 5.05 -6.96 -26.27
N VAL A 89 4.80 -7.27 -25.00
CA VAL A 89 5.80 -7.22 -23.94
C VAL A 89 6.90 -8.25 -24.20
N HIS A 90 6.54 -9.43 -24.67
CA HIS A 90 7.49 -10.49 -24.98
C HIS A 90 8.44 -10.06 -26.10
N ARG A 91 7.94 -9.41 -27.13
CA ARG A 91 8.75 -8.88 -28.23
C ARG A 91 9.70 -7.79 -27.76
N GLU A 92 9.25 -6.89 -26.92
CA GLU A 92 10.09 -5.84 -26.36
C GLU A 92 11.20 -6.40 -25.49
N ALA A 93 10.92 -7.41 -24.70
CA ALA A 93 11.91 -8.11 -23.89
C ALA A 93 12.96 -8.81 -24.75
N GLU A 94 12.54 -9.43 -25.87
CA GLU A 94 13.47 -10.08 -26.79
C GLU A 94 14.30 -9.07 -27.59
N ALA A 95 13.74 -7.89 -27.86
CA ALA A 95 14.44 -6.85 -28.61
C ALA A 95 15.49 -6.12 -27.79
N SER A 96 15.39 -6.16 -26.46
CA SER A 96 16.34 -5.52 -25.57
C SER A 96 17.44 -6.49 -25.10
#